data_7543dcc40676c426f6d12258b68fc30d
#
_entry.id   7543dcc40676c426f6d12258b68fc30d
#
_cell.length_a   1.000
_cell.length_b   1.000
_cell.length_c   1.000
_cell.angle_alpha   90.00
_cell.angle_beta   90.00
_cell.angle_gamma   90.00
#
_symmetry.space_group_name_H-M   'P 1'
#
loop_
_entity.id
_entity.type
_entity.pdbx_description
1 polymer ?
#
loop_
_entity_poly.entity_id
_entity_poly.type
_entity_poly.pdbx_seq_one_letter_code
_entity_poly.pdbx_strand_id
1 'polypeptide(L)'
;MDILGTLQKLSMESGFAAFFVTDGGWKNLIMIIIAFVLLYLGIVKKFEPLLLCGIAFGCLLTNLSYFIGMGENALYHPELWEAFLDEASPYYHSYGHVMSNAGLLDFFYIGVKAGIYPSLIFLGVGAMTDFGPLLANPKSLLLGASAQLGVFVAFLGAIALGFTGPEGASIGIIGGADGPTAIFLTTKLAPHLLGPIAIAAYSYMALIPLIQPPLMKLCTTKEMREVKMEQAREVSKAEKIIFPIVVATFVILLLPSTAPLVGCLMLGNLFRECGVTDRLSDTAQNALMNIVTIFLATSVGATMVAQNFLSGATIKIIILGLCAFAISTIGGLLGGVVMYYASGKKINPLIGSAGVSAVPMAARVSQDVGRKYNKTNFLLMHAMGPNVAGVIGSAIAAGFLLSVFGG
;
A
#
# COMPACT_ATOMS: atom_id res chain seq x y z
N MET A 1 40.64 5.21 39.29
CA MET A 1 39.57 5.18 38.27
C MET A 1 39.14 6.64 38.07
N ASP A 2 39.43 7.23 36.93
CA ASP A 2 39.01 8.60 36.64
C ASP A 2 37.53 8.63 36.30
N ILE A 3 36.70 8.81 37.33
CA ILE A 3 35.23 8.78 37.21
C ILE A 3 34.76 9.97 36.33
N LEU A 4 35.42 11.12 36.45
CA LEU A 4 35.05 12.29 35.66
C LEU A 4 35.38 12.11 34.18
N GLY A 5 36.54 11.55 33.84
CA GLY A 5 36.92 11.21 32.47
C GLY A 5 36.04 10.12 31.87
N THR A 6 35.62 9.15 32.68
CA THR A 6 34.68 8.08 32.23
C THR A 6 33.27 8.63 31.96
N LEU A 7 32.77 9.53 32.83
CA LEU A 7 31.48 10.21 32.65
C LEU A 7 31.50 11.14 31.44
N GLN A 8 32.60 11.87 31.24
CA GLN A 8 32.76 12.75 30.08
C GLN A 8 32.83 11.94 28.78
N LYS A 9 33.56 10.83 28.79
CA LYS A 9 33.61 9.89 27.65
C LYS A 9 32.22 9.29 27.33
N LEU A 10 31.51 8.80 28.35
CA LEU A 10 30.13 8.30 28.20
C LEU A 10 29.17 9.37 27.69
N SER A 11 29.29 10.62 28.12
CA SER A 11 28.43 11.70 27.64
C SER A 11 28.72 12.06 26.18
N MET A 12 30.00 12.03 25.77
CA MET A 12 30.41 12.30 24.37
C MET A 12 30.09 11.15 23.41
N GLU A 13 30.11 9.92 23.92
CA GLU A 13 29.70 8.71 23.17
C GLU A 13 28.18 8.47 23.22
N SER A 14 27.44 9.28 23.98
CA SER A 14 25.97 9.17 24.03
C SER A 14 25.31 9.59 22.73
N GLY A 15 24.22 8.93 22.33
CA GLY A 15 23.42 9.33 21.19
C GLY A 15 22.90 10.77 21.26
N PHE A 16 22.77 11.35 22.48
CA PHE A 16 22.40 12.76 22.64
C PHE A 16 23.50 13.73 22.16
N ALA A 17 24.76 13.44 22.46
CA ALA A 17 25.87 14.25 21.97
C ALA A 17 25.99 14.16 20.44
N ALA A 18 25.76 12.98 19.90
CA ALA A 18 25.82 12.70 18.47
C ALA A 18 24.88 13.62 17.66
N PHE A 19 23.67 13.94 18.14
CA PHE A 19 22.75 14.85 17.45
C PHE A 19 23.33 16.26 17.19
N PHE A 20 24.26 16.69 18.00
CA PHE A 20 24.85 18.06 17.93
C PHE A 20 26.29 18.08 17.40
N VAL A 21 27.00 16.95 17.50
CA VAL A 21 28.44 16.86 17.13
C VAL A 21 28.62 16.29 15.74
N THR A 22 27.74 15.36 15.30
CA THR A 22 27.85 14.70 13.98
C THR A 22 27.27 15.57 12.88
N ASP A 23 28.00 15.69 11.77
CA ASP A 23 27.49 16.43 10.61
C ASP A 23 26.19 15.80 10.08
N GLY A 24 25.16 16.62 9.96
CA GLY A 24 23.82 16.16 9.54
C GLY A 24 22.93 15.58 10.65
N GLY A 25 23.35 15.54 11.91
CA GLY A 25 22.60 15.01 13.04
C GLY A 25 21.24 15.62 13.30
N TRP A 26 21.09 16.89 13.03
CA TRP A 26 19.82 17.57 13.10
C TRP A 26 18.75 16.98 12.14
N LYS A 27 19.17 16.39 11.01
CA LYS A 27 18.25 15.72 10.07
C LYS A 27 17.64 14.48 10.71
N ASN A 28 18.43 13.70 11.46
CA ASN A 28 17.93 12.53 12.17
C ASN A 28 16.96 12.92 13.29
N LEU A 29 17.21 14.05 13.97
CA LEU A 29 16.26 14.60 14.95
C LEU A 29 14.90 14.92 14.30
N ILE A 30 14.92 15.50 13.10
CA ILE A 30 13.67 15.72 12.33
C ILE A 30 12.98 14.39 12.03
N MET A 31 13.70 13.35 11.61
CA MET A 31 13.12 12.03 11.35
C MET A 31 12.52 11.39 12.60
N ILE A 32 13.14 11.58 13.76
CA ILE A 32 12.59 11.13 15.04
C ILE A 32 11.28 11.86 15.36
N ILE A 33 11.22 13.17 15.12
CA ILE A 33 9.97 13.94 15.28
C ILE A 33 8.90 13.43 14.31
N ILE A 34 9.25 13.16 13.05
CA ILE A 34 8.35 12.58 12.08
C ILE A 34 7.85 11.22 12.56
N ALA A 35 8.72 10.35 13.07
CA ALA A 35 8.34 9.07 13.63
C ALA A 35 7.33 9.21 14.80
N PHE A 36 7.53 10.16 15.70
CA PHE A 36 6.59 10.46 16.78
C PHE A 36 5.24 10.97 16.27
N VAL A 37 5.23 11.81 15.23
CA VAL A 37 4.00 12.26 14.59
C VAL A 37 3.26 11.08 13.97
N LEU A 38 3.96 10.19 13.27
CA LEU A 38 3.36 8.98 12.68
C LEU A 38 2.82 8.04 13.76
N LEU A 39 3.54 7.84 14.87
CA LEU A 39 3.05 7.08 16.03
C LEU A 39 1.78 7.71 16.62
N TYR A 40 1.74 9.03 16.77
CA TYR A 40 0.54 9.73 17.22
C TYR A 40 -0.65 9.51 16.28
N LEU A 41 -0.42 9.58 14.97
CA LEU A 41 -1.47 9.31 13.97
C LEU A 41 -1.95 7.86 14.03
N GLY A 42 -1.05 6.89 14.16
CA GLY A 42 -1.40 5.47 14.27
C GLY A 42 -2.14 5.15 15.58
N ILE A 43 -1.60 5.60 16.72
CA ILE A 43 -2.11 5.20 18.04
C ILE A 43 -3.35 6.02 18.44
N VAL A 44 -3.28 7.35 18.36
CA VAL A 44 -4.33 8.25 18.86
C VAL A 44 -5.41 8.47 17.81
N LYS A 45 -5.03 8.73 16.56
CA LYS A 45 -5.97 8.94 15.46
C LYS A 45 -6.47 7.64 14.83
N LYS A 46 -5.85 6.50 15.16
CA LYS A 46 -6.18 5.15 14.64
C LYS A 46 -6.09 5.06 13.10
N PHE A 47 -5.15 5.79 12.51
CA PHE A 47 -4.86 5.77 11.08
C PHE A 47 -4.02 4.53 10.75
N GLU A 48 -4.64 3.51 10.14
CA GLU A 48 -4.01 2.24 9.77
C GLU A 48 -3.00 1.73 10.83
N PRO A 49 -3.45 1.52 12.09
CA PRO A 49 -2.54 1.34 13.21
C PRO A 49 -1.62 0.13 13.07
N LEU A 50 -2.06 -0.92 12.38
CA LEU A 50 -1.29 -2.16 12.20
C LEU A 50 -0.01 -1.93 11.38
N LEU A 51 -0.06 -1.07 10.39
CA LEU A 51 1.08 -0.77 9.52
C LEU A 51 1.79 0.50 9.95
N LEU A 52 1.05 1.58 10.19
CA LEU A 52 1.66 2.88 10.48
C LEU A 52 2.50 2.88 11.76
N CYS A 53 2.08 2.16 12.80
CA CYS A 53 2.88 2.03 14.04
C CYS A 53 4.18 1.28 13.77
N GLY A 54 4.16 0.20 12.99
CA GLY A 54 5.36 -0.55 12.63
C GLY A 54 6.33 0.28 11.78
N ILE A 55 5.82 0.98 10.76
CA ILE A 55 6.61 1.89 9.91
C ILE A 55 7.24 3.00 10.76
N ALA A 56 6.45 3.65 11.60
CA ALA A 56 6.94 4.73 12.46
C ALA A 56 8.01 4.26 13.44
N PHE A 57 7.83 3.08 14.02
CA PHE A 57 8.80 2.51 14.95
C PHE A 57 10.08 2.04 14.25
N GLY A 58 9.99 1.46 13.06
CA GLY A 58 11.13 1.14 12.21
C GLY A 58 11.94 2.38 11.83
N CYS A 59 11.26 3.46 11.43
CA CYS A 59 11.88 4.76 11.19
C CYS A 59 12.60 5.30 12.42
N LEU A 60 11.96 5.21 13.60
CA LEU A 60 12.57 5.62 14.87
C LEU A 60 13.85 4.83 15.15
N LEU A 61 13.79 3.50 15.08
CA LEU A 61 14.94 2.63 15.36
C LEU A 61 16.11 2.90 14.43
N THR A 62 15.87 3.05 13.15
CA THR A 62 16.94 3.32 12.17
C THR A 62 17.58 4.68 12.41
N ASN A 63 16.80 5.74 12.60
CA ASN A 63 17.35 7.06 12.80
C ASN A 63 17.99 7.25 14.20
N LEU A 64 17.67 6.40 15.16
CA LEU A 64 18.40 6.31 16.42
C LEU A 64 19.72 5.54 16.25
N SER A 65 19.71 4.34 15.65
CA SER A 65 20.87 3.45 15.57
C SER A 65 21.93 3.94 14.57
N TYR A 66 21.53 4.39 13.40
CA TYR A 66 22.43 4.91 12.36
C TYR A 66 23.26 6.08 12.87
N PHE A 67 22.67 6.86 13.76
CA PHE A 67 23.23 8.11 14.27
C PHE A 67 24.28 7.93 15.36
N ILE A 68 24.16 6.86 16.17
CA ILE A 68 25.06 6.63 17.33
C ILE A 68 26.42 6.05 16.87
N GLY A 69 26.67 5.96 15.56
CA GLY A 69 27.92 5.42 15.03
C GLY A 69 28.11 3.95 15.38
N MET A 70 27.00 3.18 15.43
CA MET A 70 27.04 1.74 15.77
C MET A 70 27.77 0.91 14.71
N GLY A 71 28.10 1.48 13.53
CA GLY A 71 28.88 0.81 12.51
C GLY A 71 28.31 -0.57 12.17
N GLU A 72 29.14 -1.61 12.29
CA GLU A 72 28.75 -3.00 12.06
C GLU A 72 27.59 -3.51 12.95
N ASN A 73 27.22 -2.80 14.01
CA ASN A 73 26.13 -3.15 14.91
C ASN A 73 24.85 -2.35 14.66
N ALA A 74 24.76 -1.59 13.57
CA ALA A 74 23.53 -0.92 13.21
C ALA A 74 22.40 -1.91 12.94
N LEU A 75 21.16 -1.51 13.20
CA LEU A 75 19.99 -2.37 12.92
C LEU A 75 19.66 -2.44 11.43
N TYR A 76 20.00 -1.38 10.68
CA TYR A 76 19.79 -1.26 9.24
C TYR A 76 20.99 -0.56 8.59
N HIS A 77 21.46 -1.08 7.47
CA HIS A 77 22.66 -0.63 6.75
C HIS A 77 22.27 -0.18 5.34
N PRO A 78 21.96 1.11 5.11
CA PRO A 78 21.60 1.61 3.77
C PRO A 78 22.66 1.29 2.70
N GLU A 79 23.93 1.36 3.07
CA GLU A 79 25.08 1.12 2.19
C GLU A 79 25.13 -0.31 1.64
N LEU A 80 24.65 -1.31 2.39
CA LEU A 80 24.55 -2.69 1.88
C LEU A 80 23.53 -2.78 0.75
N TRP A 81 22.43 -2.04 0.87
CA TRP A 81 21.37 -2.03 -0.13
C TRP A 81 21.71 -1.15 -1.33
N GLU A 82 22.48 -0.08 -1.13
CA GLU A 82 23.05 0.70 -2.24
C GLU A 82 24.01 -0.16 -3.04
N ALA A 83 24.95 -0.86 -2.39
CA ALA A 83 25.88 -1.80 -3.07
C ALA A 83 25.15 -2.97 -3.75
N PHE A 84 24.04 -3.45 -3.17
CA PHE A 84 23.20 -4.49 -3.79
C PHE A 84 22.51 -4.02 -5.08
N LEU A 85 22.24 -2.72 -5.22
CA LEU A 85 21.54 -2.13 -6.36
C LEU A 85 22.48 -1.54 -7.41
N ASP A 86 23.72 -1.26 -7.08
CA ASP A 86 24.70 -0.66 -7.97
C ASP A 86 25.29 -1.73 -8.91
N GLU A 87 25.02 -1.61 -10.20
CA GLU A 87 25.55 -2.51 -11.24
C GLU A 87 27.08 -2.51 -11.31
N ALA A 88 27.74 -1.43 -10.87
CA ALA A 88 29.20 -1.34 -10.81
C ALA A 88 29.78 -2.03 -9.56
N SER A 89 28.96 -2.36 -8.60
CA SER A 89 29.39 -3.00 -7.35
C SER A 89 29.70 -4.49 -7.54
N PRO A 90 30.80 -5.02 -6.95
CA PRO A 90 31.06 -6.45 -6.92
C PRO A 90 29.99 -7.24 -6.14
N TYR A 91 29.14 -6.54 -5.41
CA TYR A 91 28.05 -7.12 -4.60
C TYR A 91 26.68 -6.95 -5.22
N TYR A 92 26.61 -6.55 -6.50
CA TYR A 92 25.36 -6.41 -7.23
C TYR A 92 24.52 -7.69 -7.14
N HIS A 93 23.29 -7.55 -6.66
CA HIS A 93 22.34 -8.63 -6.42
C HIS A 93 22.86 -9.80 -5.52
N SER A 94 23.88 -9.54 -4.68
CA SER A 94 24.46 -10.54 -3.79
C SER A 94 23.75 -10.58 -2.44
N TYR A 95 22.74 -11.44 -2.30
CA TYR A 95 22.10 -11.70 -0.99
C TYR A 95 23.09 -12.31 0.03
N GLY A 96 24.10 -13.06 -0.43
CA GLY A 96 25.11 -13.62 0.46
C GLY A 96 25.92 -12.53 1.17
N HIS A 97 26.30 -11.47 0.45
CA HIS A 97 27.00 -10.33 1.04
C HIS A 97 26.09 -9.59 2.04
N VAL A 98 24.82 -9.34 1.67
CA VAL A 98 23.86 -8.73 2.59
C VAL A 98 23.74 -9.58 3.88
N MET A 99 23.49 -10.88 3.76
CA MET A 99 23.30 -11.77 4.92
C MET A 99 24.52 -11.83 5.86
N SER A 100 25.72 -11.68 5.33
CA SER A 100 26.95 -11.72 6.15
C SER A 100 27.19 -10.47 6.95
N ASN A 101 26.61 -9.33 6.55
CA ASN A 101 26.84 -8.00 7.13
C ASN A 101 25.55 -7.34 7.65
N ALA A 102 24.41 -8.03 7.59
CA ALA A 102 23.10 -7.50 7.89
C ALA A 102 22.84 -7.32 9.39
N GLY A 103 22.21 -6.22 9.76
CA GLY A 103 21.52 -6.05 11.03
C GLY A 103 20.12 -6.67 11.03
N LEU A 104 19.42 -6.59 12.14
CA LEU A 104 18.10 -7.20 12.31
C LEU A 104 17.08 -6.70 11.27
N LEU A 105 17.05 -5.40 11.02
CA LEU A 105 16.06 -4.80 10.09
C LEU A 105 16.44 -5.06 8.63
N ASP A 106 17.72 -5.29 8.32
CA ASP A 106 18.15 -5.75 7.00
C ASP A 106 17.62 -7.15 6.71
N PHE A 107 17.69 -8.08 7.69
CA PHE A 107 17.09 -9.41 7.53
C PHE A 107 15.60 -9.35 7.26
N PHE A 108 14.86 -8.46 7.94
CA PHE A 108 13.44 -8.27 7.63
C PHE A 108 13.26 -7.66 6.24
N TYR A 109 14.14 -6.74 5.83
CA TYR A 109 14.04 -6.09 4.51
C TYR A 109 14.32 -7.06 3.35
N ILE A 110 15.08 -8.13 3.55
CA ILE A 110 15.25 -9.18 2.53
C ILE A 110 13.89 -9.71 2.05
N GLY A 111 12.95 -9.96 2.95
CA GLY A 111 11.61 -10.44 2.59
C GLY A 111 10.79 -9.40 1.81
N VAL A 112 11.02 -8.11 2.05
CA VAL A 112 10.44 -7.02 1.23
C VAL A 112 11.07 -7.02 -0.16
N LYS A 113 12.42 -7.00 -0.23
CA LYS A 113 13.19 -6.93 -1.48
C LYS A 113 12.95 -8.12 -2.38
N ALA A 114 12.82 -9.30 -1.81
CA ALA A 114 12.46 -10.52 -2.53
C ALA A 114 10.98 -10.58 -2.98
N GLY A 115 10.12 -9.65 -2.51
CA GLY A 115 8.69 -9.63 -2.82
C GLY A 115 7.86 -10.65 -2.04
N ILE A 116 8.44 -11.30 -1.01
CA ILE A 116 7.77 -12.33 -0.21
C ILE A 116 6.62 -11.73 0.60
N TYR A 117 6.89 -10.67 1.37
CA TYR A 117 5.87 -10.10 2.27
C TYR A 117 4.68 -9.48 1.53
N PRO A 118 4.84 -8.67 0.48
CA PRO A 118 3.71 -8.19 -0.29
C PRO A 118 2.84 -9.32 -0.83
N SER A 119 3.44 -10.39 -1.36
CA SER A 119 2.72 -11.55 -1.87
C SER A 119 1.93 -12.29 -0.79
N LEU A 120 2.53 -12.48 0.40
CA LEU A 120 1.88 -13.12 1.54
C LEU A 120 0.75 -12.26 2.13
N ILE A 121 0.88 -10.92 2.09
CA ILE A 121 -0.23 -10.02 2.45
C ILE A 121 -1.39 -10.21 1.47
N PHE A 122 -1.13 -10.32 0.16
CA PHE A 122 -2.15 -10.60 -0.83
C PHE A 122 -2.85 -11.94 -0.59
N LEU A 123 -2.13 -12.97 -0.13
CA LEU A 123 -2.73 -14.24 0.28
C LEU A 123 -3.70 -14.04 1.47
N GLY A 124 -3.29 -13.31 2.48
CA GLY A 124 -4.16 -12.96 3.61
C GLY A 124 -5.37 -12.13 3.19
N VAL A 125 -5.17 -11.10 2.35
CA VAL A 125 -6.26 -10.27 1.79
C VAL A 125 -7.24 -11.14 0.99
N GLY A 126 -6.75 -12.07 0.18
CA GLY A 126 -7.58 -13.03 -0.57
C GLY A 126 -8.44 -13.89 0.35
N ALA A 127 -7.86 -14.41 1.44
CA ALA A 127 -8.58 -15.20 2.43
C ALA A 127 -9.62 -14.37 3.22
N MET A 128 -9.39 -13.06 3.40
CA MET A 128 -10.36 -12.15 4.04
C MET A 128 -11.46 -11.68 3.09
N THR A 129 -11.21 -11.68 1.79
CA THR A 129 -12.07 -11.04 0.78
C THR A 129 -13.22 -11.97 0.34
N ASP A 130 -14.45 -11.45 0.37
CA ASP A 130 -15.61 -12.09 -0.26
C ASP A 130 -15.80 -11.51 -1.66
N PHE A 131 -15.55 -12.33 -2.68
CA PHE A 131 -15.80 -11.98 -4.09
C PHE A 131 -17.26 -12.14 -4.53
N GLY A 132 -18.15 -12.63 -3.65
CA GLY A 132 -19.58 -12.78 -3.94
C GLY A 132 -20.22 -11.51 -4.52
N PRO A 133 -20.05 -10.32 -3.94
CA PRO A 133 -20.59 -9.07 -4.50
C PRO A 133 -20.11 -8.75 -5.92
N LEU A 134 -18.86 -9.08 -6.26
CA LEU A 134 -18.30 -8.92 -7.59
C LEU A 134 -18.92 -9.94 -8.58
N LEU A 135 -19.04 -11.20 -8.15
CA LEU A 135 -19.67 -12.27 -8.94
C LEU A 135 -21.15 -12.02 -9.17
N ALA A 136 -21.85 -11.48 -8.18
CA ALA A 136 -23.25 -11.08 -8.30
C ALA A 136 -23.47 -9.96 -9.33
N ASN A 137 -22.52 -9.04 -9.46
CA ASN A 137 -22.55 -7.96 -10.45
C ASN A 137 -21.17 -7.77 -11.12
N PRO A 138 -20.84 -8.59 -12.15
CA PRO A 138 -19.54 -8.50 -12.84
C PRO A 138 -19.23 -7.15 -13.49
N LYS A 139 -20.25 -6.33 -13.77
CA LYS A 139 -20.07 -4.94 -14.27
C LYS A 139 -19.28 -4.06 -13.28
N SER A 140 -19.21 -4.46 -12.01
CA SER A 140 -18.38 -3.80 -10.99
C SER A 140 -16.89 -3.78 -11.33
N LEU A 141 -16.40 -4.72 -12.17
CA LEU A 141 -15.04 -4.72 -12.72
C LEU A 141 -14.72 -3.41 -13.45
N LEU A 142 -15.70 -2.87 -14.19
CA LEU A 142 -15.53 -1.61 -14.91
C LEU A 142 -15.32 -0.42 -13.96
N LEU A 143 -15.93 -0.46 -12.76
CA LEU A 143 -15.74 0.57 -11.75
C LEU A 143 -14.36 0.48 -11.09
N GLY A 144 -13.89 -0.73 -10.80
CA GLY A 144 -12.51 -0.95 -10.37
C GLY A 144 -11.50 -0.49 -11.42
N ALA A 145 -11.73 -0.81 -12.69
CA ALA A 145 -10.88 -0.37 -13.78
C ALA A 145 -10.89 1.14 -13.96
N SER A 146 -12.05 1.81 -13.88
CA SER A 146 -12.14 3.27 -14.00
C SER A 146 -11.43 4.01 -12.86
N ALA A 147 -11.38 3.41 -11.67
CA ALA A 147 -10.62 3.95 -10.54
C ALA A 147 -9.10 3.89 -10.77
N GLN A 148 -8.58 2.99 -11.62
CA GLN A 148 -7.14 2.97 -11.95
C GLN A 148 -6.70 4.19 -12.80
N LEU A 149 -7.61 5.03 -13.26
CA LEU A 149 -7.27 6.28 -13.98
C LEU A 149 -6.26 7.11 -13.20
N GLY A 150 -6.39 7.19 -11.87
CA GLY A 150 -5.46 7.95 -11.04
C GLY A 150 -4.04 7.40 -11.05
N VAL A 151 -3.84 6.09 -11.21
CA VAL A 151 -2.51 5.48 -11.35
C VAL A 151 -1.80 6.05 -12.58
N PHE A 152 -2.47 6.04 -13.72
CA PHE A 152 -1.86 6.50 -14.98
C PHE A 152 -1.71 8.02 -15.05
N VAL A 153 -2.66 8.78 -14.51
CA VAL A 153 -2.55 10.25 -14.44
C VAL A 153 -1.41 10.67 -13.51
N ALA A 154 -1.25 10.00 -12.37
CA ALA A 154 -0.13 10.28 -11.46
C ALA A 154 1.22 9.85 -12.04
N PHE A 155 1.27 8.75 -12.78
CA PHE A 155 2.45 8.35 -13.55
C PHE A 155 2.88 9.47 -14.51
N LEU A 156 1.96 9.96 -15.35
CA LEU A 156 2.23 11.06 -16.27
C LEU A 156 2.63 12.35 -15.55
N GLY A 157 1.98 12.64 -14.41
CA GLY A 157 2.33 13.78 -13.55
C GLY A 157 3.75 13.67 -12.98
N ALA A 158 4.17 12.47 -12.58
CA ALA A 158 5.52 12.22 -12.08
C ALA A 158 6.57 12.43 -13.19
N ILE A 159 6.31 11.91 -14.41
CA ILE A 159 7.19 12.17 -15.57
C ILE A 159 7.29 13.66 -15.87
N ALA A 160 6.17 14.39 -15.84
CA ALA A 160 6.16 15.85 -16.06
C ALA A 160 6.95 16.63 -14.99
N LEU A 161 7.07 16.10 -13.77
CA LEU A 161 7.88 16.68 -12.68
C LEU A 161 9.35 16.25 -12.70
N GLY A 162 9.77 15.49 -13.73
CA GLY A 162 11.15 15.09 -13.97
C GLY A 162 11.59 13.78 -13.33
N PHE A 163 10.66 12.96 -12.86
CA PHE A 163 10.96 11.59 -12.42
C PHE A 163 11.18 10.66 -13.61
N THR A 164 12.00 9.64 -13.45
CA THR A 164 12.22 8.60 -14.46
C THR A 164 10.99 7.71 -14.64
N GLY A 165 10.93 6.90 -15.70
CA GLY A 165 9.84 5.95 -15.93
C GLY A 165 9.58 5.00 -14.77
N PRO A 166 10.62 4.29 -14.25
CA PRO A 166 10.48 3.43 -13.06
C PRO A 166 10.02 4.16 -11.79
N GLU A 167 10.56 5.36 -11.54
CA GLU A 167 10.13 6.20 -10.41
C GLU A 167 8.67 6.67 -10.57
N GLY A 168 8.32 7.13 -11.78
CA GLY A 168 6.95 7.55 -12.10
C GLY A 168 5.95 6.42 -11.95
N ALA A 169 6.29 5.19 -12.37
CA ALA A 169 5.47 4.01 -12.17
C ALA A 169 5.26 3.70 -10.66
N SER A 170 6.32 3.81 -9.88
CA SER A 170 6.28 3.61 -8.42
C SER A 170 5.45 4.68 -7.70
N ILE A 171 5.47 5.92 -8.18
CA ILE A 171 4.63 7.01 -7.66
C ILE A 171 3.18 6.83 -8.12
N GLY A 172 2.97 6.51 -9.39
CA GLY A 172 1.65 6.35 -9.97
C GLY A 172 0.80 5.32 -9.26
N ILE A 173 1.39 4.17 -8.89
CA ILE A 173 0.65 3.06 -8.26
C ILE A 173 0.00 3.42 -6.92
N ILE A 174 0.45 4.51 -6.25
CA ILE A 174 -0.19 5.04 -5.03
C ILE A 174 -1.68 5.32 -5.30
N GLY A 175 -2.02 5.73 -6.53
CA GLY A 175 -3.41 5.99 -6.93
C GLY A 175 -4.32 4.77 -6.83
N GLY A 176 -3.80 3.55 -6.91
CA GLY A 176 -4.57 2.32 -6.68
C GLY A 176 -5.09 2.19 -5.25
N ALA A 177 -4.53 2.95 -4.30
CA ALA A 177 -4.80 2.88 -2.86
C ALA A 177 -4.60 1.47 -2.29
N ASP A 178 -3.51 0.84 -2.70
CA ASP A 178 -3.11 -0.52 -2.32
C ASP A 178 -1.66 -0.49 -1.83
N GLY A 179 -1.49 -0.44 -0.53
CA GLY A 179 -0.18 -0.33 0.11
C GLY A 179 0.78 -1.48 -0.25
N PRO A 180 0.39 -2.74 -0.11
CA PRO A 180 1.20 -3.90 -0.48
C PRO A 180 1.63 -3.88 -1.95
N THR A 181 0.74 -3.51 -2.88
CA THR A 181 1.05 -3.34 -4.30
C THR A 181 2.06 -2.22 -4.53
N ALA A 182 1.89 -1.09 -3.83
CA ALA A 182 2.83 0.03 -3.93
C ALA A 182 4.23 -0.38 -3.45
N ILE A 183 4.33 -1.10 -2.33
CA ILE A 183 5.61 -1.63 -1.84
C ILE A 183 6.21 -2.61 -2.84
N PHE A 184 5.43 -3.57 -3.34
CA PHE A 184 5.90 -4.57 -4.29
C PHE A 184 6.50 -3.94 -5.54
N LEU A 185 5.79 -3.02 -6.17
CA LEU A 185 6.24 -2.36 -7.40
C LEU A 185 7.46 -1.47 -7.13
N THR A 186 7.42 -0.63 -6.09
CA THR A 186 8.50 0.29 -5.75
C THR A 186 9.79 -0.44 -5.40
N THR A 187 9.70 -1.55 -4.67
CA THR A 187 10.88 -2.36 -4.32
C THR A 187 11.58 -2.92 -5.55
N LYS A 188 10.86 -3.14 -6.65
CA LYS A 188 11.41 -3.61 -7.92
C LYS A 188 11.93 -2.48 -8.80
N LEU A 189 11.16 -1.39 -8.94
CA LEU A 189 11.42 -0.33 -9.90
C LEU A 189 12.22 0.86 -9.35
N ALA A 190 11.97 1.28 -8.11
CA ALA A 190 12.59 2.45 -7.49
C ALA A 190 12.80 2.28 -5.97
N PRO A 191 13.65 1.33 -5.53
CA PRO A 191 13.80 0.99 -4.11
C PRO A 191 14.18 2.17 -3.22
N HIS A 192 14.91 3.13 -3.74
CA HIS A 192 15.31 4.37 -3.04
C HIS A 192 14.11 5.28 -2.67
N LEU A 193 12.96 5.13 -3.33
CA LEU A 193 11.73 5.86 -3.03
C LEU A 193 10.77 5.08 -2.12
N LEU A 194 11.16 3.89 -1.64
CA LEU A 194 10.25 3.01 -0.91
C LEU A 194 9.67 3.66 0.36
N GLY A 195 10.49 4.31 1.17
CA GLY A 195 10.04 4.98 2.39
C GLY A 195 8.99 6.08 2.13
N PRO A 196 9.28 7.08 1.29
CA PRO A 196 8.31 8.11 0.91
C PRO A 196 7.01 7.57 0.31
N ILE A 197 7.10 6.57 -0.59
CA ILE A 197 5.93 5.98 -1.24
C ILE A 197 5.08 5.19 -0.25
N ALA A 198 5.69 4.42 0.65
CA ALA A 198 4.97 3.68 1.67
C ALA A 198 4.19 4.61 2.61
N ILE A 199 4.82 5.68 3.11
CA ILE A 199 4.11 6.67 3.94
C ILE A 199 2.97 7.31 3.16
N ALA A 200 3.19 7.74 1.93
CA ALA A 200 2.15 8.33 1.11
C ALA A 200 0.97 7.36 0.97
N ALA A 201 1.22 6.11 0.52
CA ALA A 201 0.19 5.11 0.30
C ALA A 201 -0.65 4.84 1.55
N TYR A 202 -0.02 4.56 2.69
CA TYR A 202 -0.75 4.23 3.92
C TYR A 202 -1.42 5.45 4.59
N SER A 203 -0.79 6.64 4.52
CA SER A 203 -1.40 7.85 5.06
C SER A 203 -2.67 8.23 4.30
N TYR A 204 -2.68 8.08 2.98
CA TYR A 204 -3.88 8.41 2.18
C TYR A 204 -5.00 7.40 2.35
N MET A 205 -4.68 6.12 2.53
CA MET A 205 -5.69 5.13 2.90
C MET A 205 -6.43 5.53 4.19
N ALA A 206 -5.71 6.01 5.18
CA ALA A 206 -6.30 6.51 6.42
C ALA A 206 -7.14 7.78 6.25
N LEU A 207 -6.84 8.61 5.24
CA LEU A 207 -7.58 9.84 4.94
C LEU A 207 -8.82 9.63 4.04
N ILE A 208 -9.12 8.41 3.61
CA ILE A 208 -10.28 8.07 2.79
C ILE A 208 -11.59 8.68 3.32
N PRO A 209 -11.94 8.56 4.63
CA PRO A 209 -13.18 9.14 5.16
C PRO A 209 -13.24 10.67 5.06
N LEU A 210 -12.11 11.35 4.89
CA LEU A 210 -12.03 12.81 4.75
C LEU A 210 -12.02 13.24 3.28
N ILE A 211 -11.34 12.50 2.41
CA ILE A 211 -11.10 12.86 1.01
C ILE A 211 -12.30 12.47 0.13
N GLN A 212 -12.84 11.26 0.30
CA GLN A 212 -13.89 10.75 -0.59
C GLN A 212 -15.23 11.49 -0.48
N PRO A 213 -15.78 11.83 0.70
CA PRO A 213 -17.11 12.45 0.77
C PRO A 213 -17.24 13.79 0.06
N PRO A 214 -16.28 14.73 0.08
CA PRO A 214 -16.31 15.93 -0.73
C PRO A 214 -16.33 15.64 -2.23
N LEU A 215 -15.48 14.69 -2.69
CA LEU A 215 -15.39 14.31 -4.11
C LEU A 215 -16.68 13.63 -4.58
N MET A 216 -17.30 12.79 -3.76
CA MET A 216 -18.62 12.19 -4.04
C MET A 216 -19.68 13.27 -4.27
N LYS A 217 -19.70 14.30 -3.43
CA LYS A 217 -20.66 15.41 -3.58
C LYS A 217 -20.40 16.25 -4.82
N LEU A 218 -19.12 16.44 -5.18
CA LEU A 218 -18.72 17.21 -6.35
C LEU A 218 -19.10 16.48 -7.66
N CYS A 219 -18.89 15.17 -7.73
CA CYS A 219 -19.07 14.39 -8.95
C CYS A 219 -20.49 13.87 -9.16
N THR A 220 -21.38 13.95 -8.17
CA THR A 220 -22.73 13.38 -8.26
C THR A 220 -23.80 14.37 -7.83
N THR A 221 -25.01 14.26 -8.42
CA THR A 221 -26.18 15.05 -8.00
C THR A 221 -26.89 14.43 -6.79
N LYS A 222 -27.76 15.19 -6.14
CA LYS A 222 -28.57 14.68 -5.02
C LYS A 222 -29.45 13.50 -5.45
N GLU A 223 -30.09 13.58 -6.61
CA GLU A 223 -30.92 12.51 -7.18
C GLU A 223 -30.11 11.21 -7.38
N MET A 224 -28.90 11.31 -7.89
CA MET A 224 -28.03 10.15 -8.08
C MET A 224 -27.68 9.45 -6.75
N ARG A 225 -27.47 10.22 -5.67
CA ARG A 225 -27.12 9.72 -4.35
C ARG A 225 -28.29 9.07 -3.61
N GLU A 226 -29.54 9.42 -3.98
CA GLU A 226 -30.76 8.87 -3.40
C GLU A 226 -31.19 7.53 -4.04
N VAL A 227 -30.58 7.12 -5.17
CA VAL A 227 -30.91 5.89 -5.87
C VAL A 227 -30.75 4.69 -4.96
N LYS A 228 -31.84 3.96 -4.75
CA LYS A 228 -31.87 2.70 -4.03
C LYS A 228 -31.51 1.55 -4.98
N MET A 229 -30.52 0.77 -4.60
CA MET A 229 -30.15 -0.40 -5.38
C MET A 229 -30.97 -1.64 -4.94
N GLU A 230 -31.35 -2.44 -5.91
CA GLU A 230 -32.03 -3.71 -5.69
C GLU A 230 -31.05 -4.74 -5.12
N GLN A 231 -31.58 -5.75 -4.42
CA GLN A 231 -30.79 -6.83 -3.87
C GLN A 231 -30.02 -7.56 -4.98
N ALA A 232 -28.74 -7.82 -4.76
CA ALA A 232 -27.90 -8.58 -5.68
C ALA A 232 -28.35 -10.05 -5.71
N ARG A 233 -28.11 -10.75 -6.83
CA ARG A 233 -28.39 -12.18 -6.96
C ARG A 233 -27.54 -13.00 -5.97
N GLU A 234 -28.05 -14.12 -5.56
CA GLU A 234 -27.26 -15.11 -4.83
C GLU A 234 -26.20 -15.75 -5.75
N VAL A 235 -25.01 -15.96 -5.20
CA VAL A 235 -23.88 -16.57 -5.90
C VAL A 235 -23.71 -17.99 -5.38
N SER A 236 -23.64 -18.96 -6.29
CA SER A 236 -23.47 -20.37 -5.93
C SER A 236 -22.06 -20.64 -5.38
N LYS A 237 -21.92 -21.69 -4.55
CA LYS A 237 -20.63 -22.12 -4.02
C LYS A 237 -19.66 -22.52 -5.14
N ALA A 238 -20.16 -23.13 -6.21
CA ALA A 238 -19.34 -23.51 -7.37
C ALA A 238 -18.75 -22.28 -8.07
N GLU A 239 -19.54 -21.20 -8.28
CA GLU A 239 -19.03 -19.95 -8.85
C GLU A 239 -17.90 -19.35 -7.98
N LYS A 240 -18.06 -19.36 -6.65
CA LYS A 240 -17.06 -18.84 -5.70
C LYS A 240 -15.76 -19.64 -5.72
N ILE A 241 -15.80 -20.96 -5.93
CA ILE A 241 -14.61 -21.81 -6.01
C ILE A 241 -13.92 -21.70 -7.38
N ILE A 242 -14.69 -21.65 -8.46
CA ILE A 242 -14.15 -21.60 -9.82
C ILE A 242 -13.53 -20.23 -10.12
N PHE A 243 -14.10 -19.15 -9.59
CA PHE A 243 -13.67 -17.78 -9.86
C PHE A 243 -12.18 -17.53 -9.60
N PRO A 244 -11.61 -17.82 -8.43
CA PRO A 244 -10.19 -17.55 -8.17
C PRO A 244 -9.27 -18.36 -9.11
N ILE A 245 -9.65 -19.58 -9.48
CA ILE A 245 -8.86 -20.42 -10.38
C ILE A 245 -8.85 -19.81 -11.80
N VAL A 246 -10.03 -19.41 -12.30
CA VAL A 246 -10.15 -18.81 -13.64
C VAL A 246 -9.43 -17.46 -13.70
N VAL A 247 -9.64 -16.60 -12.69
CA VAL A 247 -8.99 -15.29 -12.67
C VAL A 247 -7.47 -15.43 -12.60
N ALA A 248 -6.94 -16.27 -11.69
CA ALA A 248 -5.51 -16.50 -11.60
C ALA A 248 -4.94 -16.99 -12.94
N THR A 249 -5.57 -18.02 -13.53
CA THR A 249 -5.11 -18.61 -14.79
C THR A 249 -5.12 -17.57 -15.92
N PHE A 250 -6.24 -16.87 -16.11
CA PHE A 250 -6.39 -15.93 -17.21
C PHE A 250 -5.45 -14.71 -17.07
N VAL A 251 -5.40 -14.10 -15.87
CA VAL A 251 -4.62 -12.90 -15.64
C VAL A 251 -3.12 -13.19 -15.70
N ILE A 252 -2.65 -14.32 -15.14
CA ILE A 252 -1.23 -14.68 -15.16
C ILE A 252 -0.78 -15.06 -16.58
N LEU A 253 -1.63 -15.74 -17.37
CA LEU A 253 -1.31 -16.02 -18.78
C LEU A 253 -1.23 -14.74 -19.62
N LEU A 254 -2.06 -13.74 -19.30
CA LEU A 254 -2.05 -12.44 -19.99
C LEU A 254 -0.85 -11.58 -19.56
N LEU A 255 -0.56 -11.54 -18.27
CA LEU A 255 0.49 -10.74 -17.65
C LEU A 255 1.26 -11.56 -16.59
N PRO A 256 2.30 -12.30 -16.98
CA PRO A 256 3.06 -13.19 -16.06
C PRO A 256 3.64 -12.46 -14.84
N SER A 257 3.99 -11.18 -14.97
CA SER A 257 4.49 -10.33 -13.88
C SER A 257 3.51 -10.15 -12.72
N THR A 258 2.22 -10.41 -12.93
CA THR A 258 1.18 -10.36 -11.88
C THR A 258 1.16 -11.60 -10.99
N ALA A 259 1.85 -12.69 -11.38
CA ALA A 259 1.74 -13.99 -10.70
C ALA A 259 1.95 -13.94 -9.17
N PRO A 260 2.94 -13.22 -8.62
CA PRO A 260 3.12 -13.15 -7.17
C PRO A 260 1.91 -12.55 -6.44
N LEU A 261 1.34 -11.46 -6.95
CA LEU A 261 0.25 -10.74 -6.30
C LEU A 261 -1.10 -11.42 -6.57
N VAL A 262 -1.48 -11.57 -7.85
CA VAL A 262 -2.78 -12.15 -8.23
C VAL A 262 -2.85 -13.63 -7.85
N GLY A 263 -1.76 -14.37 -8.03
CA GLY A 263 -1.68 -15.78 -7.65
C GLY A 263 -1.92 -15.99 -6.16
N CYS A 264 -1.24 -15.22 -5.30
CA CYS A 264 -1.44 -15.28 -3.85
C CYS A 264 -2.84 -14.81 -3.43
N LEU A 265 -3.37 -13.73 -4.03
CA LEU A 265 -4.73 -13.25 -3.78
C LEU A 265 -5.76 -14.34 -4.04
N MET A 266 -5.68 -14.96 -5.20
CA MET A 266 -6.62 -16.00 -5.62
C MET A 266 -6.44 -17.30 -4.83
N LEU A 267 -5.21 -17.66 -4.46
CA LEU A 267 -4.94 -18.80 -3.58
C LEU A 267 -5.57 -18.60 -2.19
N GLY A 268 -5.40 -17.41 -1.60
CA GLY A 268 -6.04 -17.10 -0.32
C GLY A 268 -7.57 -17.17 -0.39
N ASN A 269 -8.16 -16.66 -1.47
CA ASN A 269 -9.59 -16.75 -1.67
C ASN A 269 -10.07 -18.21 -1.88
N LEU A 270 -9.30 -19.01 -2.60
CA LEU A 270 -9.59 -20.42 -2.76
C LEU A 270 -9.59 -21.15 -1.40
N PHE A 271 -8.64 -20.84 -0.51
CA PHE A 271 -8.62 -21.43 0.85
C PHE A 271 -9.90 -21.13 1.62
N ARG A 272 -10.46 -19.94 1.45
CA ARG A 272 -11.72 -19.53 2.08
C ARG A 272 -12.93 -20.25 1.48
N GLU A 273 -13.06 -20.27 0.16
CA GLU A 273 -14.31 -20.66 -0.52
C GLU A 273 -14.45 -22.18 -0.72
N CYS A 274 -13.35 -22.95 -0.73
CA CYS A 274 -13.43 -24.40 -0.96
C CYS A 274 -14.03 -25.17 0.23
N GLY A 275 -13.93 -24.64 1.47
CA GLY A 275 -14.53 -25.23 2.67
C GLY A 275 -13.83 -26.50 3.18
N VAL A 276 -12.66 -26.85 2.62
CA VAL A 276 -11.83 -27.98 3.07
C VAL A 276 -10.48 -27.54 3.64
N THR A 277 -10.19 -26.25 3.55
CA THR A 277 -8.93 -25.63 4.00
C THR A 277 -9.16 -24.50 5.00
N ASP A 278 -10.22 -24.59 5.81
CA ASP A 278 -10.59 -23.54 6.77
C ASP A 278 -9.45 -23.18 7.73
N ARG A 279 -8.64 -24.17 8.16
CA ARG A 279 -7.46 -23.94 9.00
C ARG A 279 -6.39 -23.09 8.31
N LEU A 280 -6.17 -23.29 6.99
CA LEU A 280 -5.22 -22.48 6.21
C LEU A 280 -5.77 -21.06 5.99
N SER A 281 -7.07 -20.97 5.71
CA SER A 281 -7.77 -19.68 5.61
C SER A 281 -7.66 -18.88 6.91
N ASP A 282 -7.93 -19.50 8.06
CA ASP A 282 -7.80 -18.86 9.36
C ASP A 282 -6.36 -18.39 9.65
N THR A 283 -5.38 -19.26 9.40
CA THR A 283 -3.96 -18.91 9.56
C THR A 283 -3.55 -17.76 8.66
N ALA A 284 -3.98 -17.77 7.39
CA ALA A 284 -3.65 -16.72 6.42
C ALA A 284 -4.23 -15.36 6.83
N GLN A 285 -5.49 -15.32 7.31
CA GLN A 285 -6.17 -14.10 7.72
C GLN A 285 -5.63 -13.49 9.01
N ASN A 286 -5.17 -14.32 9.93
CA ASN A 286 -4.82 -13.91 11.30
C ASN A 286 -3.30 -14.00 11.54
N ALA A 287 -2.76 -15.17 11.82
CA ALA A 287 -1.39 -15.32 12.27
C ALA A 287 -0.36 -14.89 11.20
N LEU A 288 -0.49 -15.40 9.97
CA LEU A 288 0.42 -15.08 8.89
C LEU A 288 0.39 -13.58 8.55
N MET A 289 -0.82 -13.03 8.39
CA MET A 289 -1.02 -11.61 8.08
C MET A 289 -0.35 -10.72 9.13
N ASN A 290 -0.55 -11.01 10.43
CA ASN A 290 0.01 -10.23 11.51
C ASN A 290 1.55 -10.33 11.55
N ILE A 291 2.12 -11.53 11.41
CA ILE A 291 3.58 -11.74 11.41
C ILE A 291 4.21 -10.99 10.23
N VAL A 292 3.66 -11.16 9.04
CA VAL A 292 4.19 -10.50 7.82
C VAL A 292 4.05 -8.99 7.92
N THR A 293 2.95 -8.49 8.49
CA THR A 293 2.74 -7.05 8.71
C THR A 293 3.80 -6.47 9.65
N ILE A 294 4.16 -7.18 10.73
CA ILE A 294 5.22 -6.73 11.64
C ILE A 294 6.56 -6.60 10.89
N PHE A 295 6.97 -7.63 10.16
CA PHE A 295 8.25 -7.62 9.44
C PHE A 295 8.27 -6.59 8.31
N LEU A 296 7.21 -6.52 7.53
CA LEU A 296 7.10 -5.56 6.43
C LEU A 296 7.10 -4.13 6.95
N ALA A 297 6.25 -3.82 7.92
CA ALA A 297 6.10 -2.45 8.41
C ALA A 297 7.39 -1.92 9.06
N THR A 298 8.03 -2.72 9.92
CA THR A 298 9.26 -2.31 10.59
C THR A 298 10.42 -2.15 9.60
N SER A 299 10.58 -3.06 8.64
CA SER A 299 11.65 -2.97 7.65
C SER A 299 11.44 -1.86 6.62
N VAL A 300 10.21 -1.61 6.19
CA VAL A 300 9.89 -0.45 5.33
C VAL A 300 10.14 0.85 6.08
N GLY A 301 9.77 0.92 7.36
CA GLY A 301 10.11 2.06 8.21
C GLY A 301 11.63 2.28 8.33
N ALA A 302 12.41 1.21 8.37
CA ALA A 302 13.87 1.28 8.42
C ALA A 302 14.50 1.93 7.18
N THR A 303 13.88 1.84 6.02
CA THR A 303 14.36 2.52 4.80
C THR A 303 14.24 4.06 4.87
N MET A 304 13.56 4.60 5.87
CA MET A 304 13.34 6.03 6.06
C MET A 304 14.54 6.68 6.77
N VAL A 305 15.71 6.58 6.17
CA VAL A 305 16.91 7.28 6.64
C VAL A 305 16.86 8.76 6.27
N ALA A 306 17.41 9.62 7.13
CA ALA A 306 17.31 11.07 6.99
C ALA A 306 17.83 11.59 5.65
N GLN A 307 18.91 11.02 5.12
CA GLN A 307 19.54 11.44 3.87
C GLN A 307 18.61 11.26 2.68
N ASN A 308 17.89 10.15 2.61
CA ASN A 308 17.04 9.79 1.47
C ASN A 308 15.64 10.41 1.61
N PHE A 309 15.13 10.45 2.85
CA PHE A 309 13.77 10.90 3.12
C PHE A 309 13.59 12.42 3.08
N LEU A 310 14.52 13.20 3.64
CA LEU A 310 14.46 14.66 3.69
C LEU A 310 14.93 15.29 2.37
N SER A 311 14.28 14.93 1.28
CA SER A 311 14.56 15.40 -0.07
C SER A 311 13.35 16.12 -0.70
N GLY A 312 13.62 16.96 -1.70
CA GLY A 312 12.55 17.58 -2.49
C GLY A 312 11.67 16.56 -3.22
N ALA A 313 12.21 15.38 -3.54
CA ALA A 313 11.46 14.29 -4.15
C ALA A 313 10.35 13.78 -3.23
N THR A 314 10.61 13.64 -1.93
CA THR A 314 9.61 13.21 -0.94
C THR A 314 8.38 14.12 -0.92
N ILE A 315 8.57 15.44 -0.96
CA ILE A 315 7.45 16.40 -0.99
C ILE A 315 6.64 16.24 -2.28
N LYS A 316 7.31 16.11 -3.43
CA LYS A 316 6.65 15.86 -4.72
C LYS A 316 5.84 14.57 -4.68
N ILE A 317 6.39 13.47 -4.12
CA ILE A 317 5.72 12.18 -3.99
C ILE A 317 4.46 12.30 -3.13
N ILE A 318 4.55 12.99 -1.98
CA ILE A 318 3.41 13.23 -1.10
C ILE A 318 2.29 13.97 -1.84
N ILE A 319 2.60 15.05 -2.55
CA ILE A 319 1.59 15.83 -3.29
C ILE A 319 1.00 14.99 -4.43
N LEU A 320 1.85 14.33 -5.23
CA LEU A 320 1.39 13.48 -6.34
C LEU A 320 0.53 12.32 -5.87
N GLY A 321 0.90 11.67 -4.76
CA GLY A 321 0.13 10.58 -4.19
C GLY A 321 -1.26 11.01 -3.74
N LEU A 322 -1.39 12.20 -3.11
CA LEU A 322 -2.68 12.77 -2.75
C LEU A 322 -3.54 13.05 -3.99
N CYS A 323 -2.94 13.66 -5.02
CA CYS A 323 -3.62 13.90 -6.30
C CYS A 323 -4.02 12.59 -6.97
N ALA A 324 -3.14 11.60 -6.99
CA ALA A 324 -3.40 10.27 -7.55
C ALA A 324 -4.63 9.63 -6.92
N PHE A 325 -4.70 9.63 -5.59
CA PHE A 325 -5.81 9.07 -4.85
C PHE A 325 -7.13 9.82 -5.12
N ALA A 326 -7.09 11.15 -5.16
CA ALA A 326 -8.26 11.98 -5.48
C ALA A 326 -8.76 11.70 -6.90
N ILE A 327 -7.86 11.63 -7.88
CA ILE A 327 -8.19 11.35 -9.29
C ILE A 327 -8.73 9.93 -9.45
N SER A 328 -8.17 8.93 -8.75
CA SER A 328 -8.71 7.57 -8.73
C SER A 328 -10.14 7.52 -8.20
N THR A 329 -10.41 8.22 -7.11
CA THR A 329 -11.78 8.34 -6.57
C THR A 329 -12.73 9.01 -7.58
N ILE A 330 -12.29 10.08 -8.24
CA ILE A 330 -13.06 10.76 -9.29
C ILE A 330 -13.29 9.82 -10.48
N GLY A 331 -12.26 9.10 -10.94
CA GLY A 331 -12.36 8.14 -12.03
C GLY A 331 -13.41 7.06 -11.74
N GLY A 332 -13.38 6.48 -10.54
CA GLY A 332 -14.40 5.52 -10.10
C GLY A 332 -15.80 6.11 -10.04
N LEU A 333 -15.96 7.34 -9.53
CA LEU A 333 -17.25 8.05 -9.50
C LEU A 333 -17.79 8.37 -10.91
N LEU A 334 -16.92 8.81 -11.82
CA LEU A 334 -17.31 9.05 -13.22
C LEU A 334 -17.74 7.76 -13.90
N GLY A 335 -17.01 6.65 -13.69
CA GLY A 335 -17.46 5.32 -14.11
C GLY A 335 -18.84 4.97 -13.54
N GLY A 336 -19.07 5.27 -12.25
CA GLY A 336 -20.37 5.12 -11.60
C GLY A 336 -21.47 5.96 -12.23
N VAL A 337 -21.18 7.21 -12.62
CA VAL A 337 -22.14 8.10 -13.33
C VAL A 337 -22.45 7.53 -14.71
N VAL A 338 -21.46 7.04 -15.46
CA VAL A 338 -21.71 6.39 -16.75
C VAL A 338 -22.62 5.17 -16.56
N MET A 339 -22.35 4.34 -15.56
CA MET A 339 -23.20 3.17 -15.25
C MET A 339 -24.62 3.56 -14.80
N TYR A 340 -24.77 4.65 -14.08
CA TYR A 340 -26.07 5.21 -13.69
C TYR A 340 -26.93 5.48 -14.93
N TYR A 341 -26.40 6.19 -15.91
CA TYR A 341 -27.13 6.48 -17.15
C TYR A 341 -27.33 5.22 -18.00
N ALA A 342 -26.32 4.38 -18.14
CA ALA A 342 -26.41 3.13 -18.93
C ALA A 342 -27.38 2.11 -18.34
N SER A 343 -27.62 2.14 -17.02
CA SER A 343 -28.60 1.25 -16.36
C SER A 343 -30.02 1.79 -16.30
N GLY A 344 -30.29 2.94 -16.91
CA GLY A 344 -31.58 3.62 -16.77
C GLY A 344 -31.84 4.13 -15.35
N LYS A 345 -30.81 4.68 -14.71
CA LYS A 345 -30.84 5.29 -13.36
C LYS A 345 -31.05 4.28 -12.20
N LYS A 346 -30.70 3.03 -12.40
CA LYS A 346 -30.87 1.96 -11.38
C LYS A 346 -29.62 1.76 -10.49
N ILE A 347 -28.46 2.16 -10.95
CA ILE A 347 -27.19 2.01 -10.22
C ILE A 347 -26.83 3.31 -9.53
N ASN A 348 -26.56 3.26 -8.23
CA ASN A 348 -26.10 4.42 -7.46
C ASN A 348 -24.62 4.69 -7.75
N PRO A 349 -24.22 5.85 -8.31
CA PRO A 349 -22.84 6.11 -8.70
C PRO A 349 -21.87 6.23 -7.53
N LEU A 350 -22.34 6.38 -6.29
CA LEU A 350 -21.48 6.40 -5.11
C LEU A 350 -20.66 5.12 -4.95
N ILE A 351 -21.15 3.95 -5.44
CA ILE A 351 -20.39 2.72 -5.37
C ILE A 351 -19.09 2.77 -6.18
N GLY A 352 -19.02 3.64 -7.19
CA GLY A 352 -17.82 3.83 -8.00
C GLY A 352 -16.63 4.39 -7.20
N SER A 353 -16.87 5.19 -6.15
CA SER A 353 -15.79 5.66 -5.28
C SER A 353 -15.08 4.52 -4.52
N ALA A 354 -15.75 3.38 -4.38
CA ALA A 354 -15.16 2.18 -3.78
C ALA A 354 -14.26 1.41 -4.74
N GLY A 355 -14.16 1.79 -6.02
CA GLY A 355 -13.26 1.19 -7.01
C GLY A 355 -11.77 1.33 -6.68
N VAL A 356 -11.39 2.17 -5.72
CA VAL A 356 -10.05 2.16 -5.13
C VAL A 356 -9.88 0.94 -4.23
N SER A 357 -8.66 0.40 -4.15
CA SER A 357 -8.35 -0.89 -3.53
C SER A 357 -8.38 -0.92 -1.99
N ALA A 358 -8.74 0.17 -1.32
CA ALA A 358 -8.78 0.24 0.14
C ALA A 358 -9.99 -0.53 0.73
N VAL A 359 -9.83 -1.83 0.89
CA VAL A 359 -10.87 -2.77 1.37
C VAL A 359 -10.85 -2.87 2.89
N PRO A 360 -11.99 -2.82 3.58
CA PRO A 360 -13.35 -2.45 3.12
C PRO A 360 -13.66 -0.96 3.33
N MET A 361 -12.66 -0.12 3.60
CA MET A 361 -12.86 1.26 4.07
C MET A 361 -13.60 2.13 3.04
N ALA A 362 -13.20 2.07 1.76
CA ALA A 362 -13.84 2.86 0.71
C ALA A 362 -15.31 2.46 0.51
N ALA A 363 -15.64 1.17 0.61
CA ALA A 363 -17.02 0.70 0.54
C ALA A 363 -17.88 1.19 1.71
N ARG A 364 -17.30 1.24 2.94
CA ARG A 364 -17.98 1.80 4.12
C ARG A 364 -18.27 3.29 3.94
N VAL A 365 -17.32 4.05 3.41
CA VAL A 365 -17.54 5.49 3.15
C VAL A 365 -18.64 5.71 2.11
N SER A 366 -18.70 4.87 1.05
CA SER A 366 -19.82 4.92 0.09
C SER A 366 -21.16 4.67 0.78
N GLN A 367 -21.24 3.69 1.69
CA GLN A 367 -22.44 3.41 2.49
C GLN A 367 -22.80 4.59 3.39
N ASP A 368 -21.84 5.16 4.11
CA ASP A 368 -22.07 6.24 5.07
C ASP A 368 -22.56 7.52 4.38
N VAL A 369 -22.00 7.83 3.23
CA VAL A 369 -22.48 8.96 2.41
C VAL A 369 -23.87 8.67 1.85
N GLY A 370 -24.13 7.47 1.29
CA GLY A 370 -25.42 7.09 0.75
C GLY A 370 -26.54 7.14 1.78
N ARG A 371 -26.29 6.67 3.01
CA ARG A 371 -27.27 6.72 4.12
C ARG A 371 -27.69 8.13 4.54
N LYS A 372 -26.84 9.15 4.30
CA LYS A 372 -27.19 10.55 4.56
C LYS A 372 -28.28 11.08 3.63
N TYR A 373 -28.42 10.51 2.43
CA TYR A 373 -29.39 10.89 1.43
C TYR A 373 -30.61 9.96 1.40
N ASN A 374 -30.40 8.66 1.61
CA ASN A 374 -31.47 7.67 1.68
C ASN A 374 -31.16 6.63 2.77
N LYS A 375 -31.86 6.73 3.91
CA LYS A 375 -31.66 5.90 5.10
C LYS A 375 -31.95 4.40 4.86
N THR A 376 -32.76 4.07 3.86
CA THR A 376 -33.14 2.69 3.52
C THR A 376 -32.23 2.06 2.47
N ASN A 377 -31.22 2.79 2.00
CA ASN A 377 -30.28 2.31 0.98
C ASN A 377 -29.06 1.66 1.61
N PHE A 378 -28.87 0.35 1.35
CA PHE A 378 -27.75 -0.42 1.83
C PHE A 378 -26.76 -0.61 0.67
N LEU A 379 -25.87 0.39 0.49
CA LEU A 379 -24.89 0.37 -0.59
C LEU A 379 -23.67 -0.51 -0.31
N LEU A 380 -23.42 -0.91 0.93
CA LEU A 380 -22.18 -1.60 1.32
C LEU A 380 -21.90 -2.83 0.45
N MET A 381 -22.88 -3.72 0.34
CA MET A 381 -22.72 -4.94 -0.46
C MET A 381 -22.45 -4.65 -1.94
N HIS A 382 -23.10 -3.63 -2.49
CA HIS A 382 -22.89 -3.20 -3.88
C HIS A 382 -21.53 -2.51 -4.06
N ALA A 383 -21.08 -1.75 -3.08
CA ALA A 383 -19.78 -1.07 -3.08
C ALA A 383 -18.59 -2.04 -2.87
N MET A 384 -18.83 -3.17 -2.22
CA MET A 384 -17.79 -4.21 -2.08
C MET A 384 -17.38 -4.81 -3.43
N GLY A 385 -18.31 -4.94 -4.42
CA GLY A 385 -17.96 -5.41 -5.75
C GLY A 385 -16.87 -4.57 -6.43
N PRO A 386 -17.08 -3.25 -6.64
CA PRO A 386 -16.06 -2.36 -7.16
C PRO A 386 -14.79 -2.31 -6.29
N ASN A 387 -14.93 -2.39 -4.96
CA ASN A 387 -13.81 -2.32 -4.04
C ASN A 387 -12.85 -3.51 -4.22
N VAL A 388 -13.40 -4.70 -4.34
CA VAL A 388 -12.62 -5.91 -4.61
C VAL A 388 -12.08 -5.92 -6.05
N ALA A 389 -12.85 -5.40 -7.01
CA ALA A 389 -12.37 -5.20 -8.38
C ALA A 389 -11.17 -4.26 -8.44
N GLY A 390 -11.11 -3.26 -7.55
CA GLY A 390 -9.96 -2.37 -7.37
C GLY A 390 -8.69 -3.10 -6.97
N VAL A 391 -8.76 -4.10 -6.08
CA VAL A 391 -7.59 -4.91 -5.67
C VAL A 391 -7.01 -5.69 -6.85
N ILE A 392 -7.88 -6.32 -7.64
CA ILE A 392 -7.45 -6.99 -8.88
C ILE A 392 -6.86 -5.97 -9.85
N GLY A 393 -7.51 -4.81 -9.99
CA GLY A 393 -7.09 -3.73 -10.87
C GLY A 393 -5.73 -3.15 -10.51
N SER A 394 -5.46 -2.89 -9.23
CA SER A 394 -4.15 -2.39 -8.77
C SER A 394 -3.04 -3.42 -8.98
N ALA A 395 -3.30 -4.71 -8.72
CA ALA A 395 -2.34 -5.79 -8.97
C ALA A 395 -2.03 -5.94 -10.47
N ILE A 396 -3.03 -5.82 -11.34
CA ILE A 396 -2.84 -5.83 -12.81
C ILE A 396 -2.08 -4.59 -13.26
N ALA A 397 -2.42 -3.41 -12.74
CA ALA A 397 -1.70 -2.17 -13.07
C ALA A 397 -0.22 -2.26 -12.66
N ALA A 398 0.07 -2.79 -11.47
CA ALA A 398 1.45 -3.01 -11.02
C ALA A 398 2.20 -4.00 -11.93
N GLY A 399 1.56 -5.11 -12.29
CA GLY A 399 2.14 -6.08 -13.21
C GLY A 399 2.42 -5.48 -14.59
N PHE A 400 1.48 -4.68 -15.12
CA PHE A 400 1.67 -3.95 -16.38
C PHE A 400 2.86 -2.99 -16.29
N LEU A 401 2.91 -2.14 -15.25
CA LEU A 401 4.01 -1.21 -15.05
C LEU A 401 5.35 -1.94 -14.87
N LEU A 402 5.35 -3.07 -14.17
CA LEU A 402 6.54 -3.91 -14.01
C LEU A 402 7.00 -4.52 -15.35
N SER A 403 6.07 -4.94 -16.21
CA SER A 403 6.43 -5.49 -17.53
C SER A 403 6.99 -4.43 -18.49
N VAL A 404 6.60 -3.16 -18.30
CA VAL A 404 7.08 -2.05 -19.16
C VAL A 404 8.41 -1.47 -18.67
N PHE A 405 8.62 -1.40 -17.35
CA PHE A 405 9.74 -0.69 -16.75
C PHE A 405 10.68 -1.59 -15.92
N GLY A 406 10.37 -2.87 -15.74
CA GLY A 406 11.15 -3.79 -14.92
C GLY A 406 12.33 -4.45 -15.61
N GLY A 407 12.59 -4.16 -16.88
CA GLY A 407 13.77 -4.50 -17.70
C GLY A 407 13.85 -5.96 -18.03
#